data_fa88b3deba776189f0f4f5cb3977e086
#
_entry.id   fa88b3deba776189f0f4f5cb3977e086
#
_cell.length_a   1.000
_cell.length_b   1.000
_cell.length_c   1.000
_cell.angle_alpha   90.00
_cell.angle_beta   90.00
_cell.angle_gamma   90.00
#
_symmetry.space_group_name_H-M   'P 1'
#
loop_
_entity.id
_entity.type
_entity.pdbx_description
1 polymer ?
#
loop_
_entity_poly.entity_id
_entity_poly.type
_entity_poly.pdbx_seq_one_letter_code
_entity_poly.pdbx_strand_id
1 'polypeptide(L)'
;GAEMGIRAFLNRTGGTDVVGLYNAAYVMIFTYAGMVFTAMETDYYPRLSSIEKLGGEFNAVVNTQIEVSLHLVSPLLVVFVMAMPLLLPAMYSGKFLPVLPMMQVAALSMYARAMYLPIEYISLSRGDSLTYFFVEATAAALLLAGVIVGYNVYGLWGAGLGITVASFTEFLFVCLSYRLRYGYVLSPSVLSTIAVHVAVGLSVYGATLIDDWRVGCMIGFLLFAVDSCFTMNVLRKNTDIIDRIKGKLKKFSK
;
A
#
# COMPACT_ATOMS: atom_id res chain seq x y z
N GLY A 1 6.70 14.58 11.03
CA GLY A 1 6.04 14.41 12.31
C GLY A 1 6.21 13.00 12.89
N ALA A 2 5.33 12.06 12.59
CA ALA A 2 5.28 10.72 13.18
C ALA A 2 6.58 9.93 13.02
N GLU A 3 7.18 9.95 11.84
CA GLU A 3 8.47 9.29 11.55
C GLU A 3 9.60 9.69 12.50
N MET A 4 9.66 10.97 12.85
CA MET A 4 10.65 11.50 13.77
C MET A 4 10.42 10.98 15.19
N GLY A 5 9.14 10.91 15.59
CA GLY A 5 8.74 10.30 16.89
C GLY A 5 9.07 8.81 16.97
N ILE A 6 8.80 8.06 15.90
CA ILE A 6 9.13 6.63 15.81
C ILE A 6 10.64 6.42 15.94
N ARG A 7 11.45 7.17 15.18
CA ARG A 7 12.92 7.05 15.25
C ARG A 7 13.47 7.41 16.62
N ALA A 8 12.95 8.47 17.25
CA ALA A 8 13.34 8.85 18.60
C ALA A 8 13.00 7.77 19.63
N PHE A 9 11.81 7.17 19.53
CA PHE A 9 11.40 6.05 20.37
C PHE A 9 12.29 4.82 20.16
N LEU A 10 12.50 4.38 18.91
CA LEU A 10 13.34 3.22 18.59
C LEU A 10 14.80 3.43 19.01
N ASN A 11 15.34 4.65 18.88
CA ASN A 11 16.67 4.97 19.33
C ASN A 11 16.81 4.85 20.85
N ARG A 12 15.79 5.27 21.58
CA ARG A 12 15.79 5.21 23.06
C ARG A 12 15.66 3.79 23.59
N THR A 13 14.94 2.92 22.89
CA THR A 13 14.60 1.56 23.34
C THR A 13 15.52 0.49 22.77
N GLY A 14 15.95 0.63 21.51
CA GLY A 14 16.73 -0.38 20.78
C GLY A 14 18.09 0.12 20.26
N GLY A 15 18.40 1.41 20.43
CA GLY A 15 19.65 2.01 19.96
C GLY A 15 19.70 2.32 18.48
N THR A 16 20.84 2.83 18.03
CA THR A 16 21.09 3.28 16.65
C THR A 16 20.95 2.16 15.61
N ASP A 17 21.32 0.93 15.97
CA ASP A 17 21.26 -0.22 15.07
C ASP A 17 19.81 -0.56 14.70
N VAL A 18 18.91 -0.55 15.67
CA VAL A 18 17.47 -0.76 15.44
C VAL A 18 16.88 0.34 14.56
N VAL A 19 17.28 1.60 14.78
CA VAL A 19 16.87 2.72 13.93
C VAL A 19 17.38 2.53 12.50
N GLY A 20 18.63 2.06 12.34
CA GLY A 20 19.19 1.76 11.02
C GLY A 20 18.42 0.69 10.29
N LEU A 21 18.08 -0.42 10.97
CA LEU A 21 17.26 -1.51 10.41
C LEU A 21 15.86 -1.04 10.03
N TYR A 22 15.19 -0.31 10.94
CA TYR A 22 13.87 0.27 10.66
C TYR A 22 13.89 1.21 9.46
N ASN A 23 14.88 2.11 9.37
CA ASN A 23 15.00 3.04 8.26
C ASN A 23 15.20 2.33 6.92
N ALA A 24 16.03 1.31 6.86
CA ALA A 24 16.23 0.52 5.65
C ALA A 24 14.92 -0.12 5.18
N ALA A 25 14.18 -0.75 6.11
CA ALA A 25 12.86 -1.32 5.83
C ALA A 25 11.87 -0.27 5.34
N TYR A 26 11.79 0.85 6.06
CA TYR A 26 10.87 1.95 5.73
C TYR A 26 11.13 2.50 4.32
N VAL A 27 12.37 2.80 3.98
CA VAL A 27 12.75 3.32 2.66
C VAL A 27 12.40 2.31 1.57
N MET A 28 12.70 1.04 1.75
CA MET A 28 12.40 0.01 0.75
C MET A 28 10.88 -0.12 0.50
N ILE A 29 10.07 -0.06 1.54
CA ILE A 29 8.61 -0.23 1.40
C ILE A 29 7.97 1.08 0.92
N PHE A 30 8.16 2.17 1.65
CA PHE A 30 7.39 3.40 1.42
C PHE A 30 7.96 4.26 0.29
N THR A 31 9.26 4.21 0.02
CA THR A 31 9.86 4.96 -1.07
C THR A 31 9.86 4.15 -2.37
N TYR A 32 10.48 2.96 -2.38
CA TYR A 32 10.63 2.21 -3.63
C TYR A 32 9.32 1.53 -4.08
N ALA A 33 8.66 0.77 -3.21
CA ALA A 33 7.35 0.20 -3.59
C ALA A 33 6.27 1.29 -3.72
N GLY A 34 6.40 2.40 -2.97
CA GLY A 34 5.49 3.54 -3.02
C GLY A 34 5.56 4.38 -4.29
N MET A 35 6.64 4.30 -5.09
CA MET A 35 6.77 5.05 -6.37
C MET A 35 5.63 4.78 -7.37
N VAL A 36 5.03 3.60 -7.30
CA VAL A 36 3.89 3.22 -8.15
C VAL A 36 2.71 4.19 -7.94
N PHE A 37 2.46 4.60 -6.71
CA PHE A 37 1.35 5.50 -6.38
C PHE A 37 1.56 6.89 -6.97
N THR A 38 2.76 7.45 -6.88
CA THR A 38 3.07 8.78 -7.43
C THR A 38 2.81 8.84 -8.94
N ALA A 39 3.14 7.77 -9.69
CA ALA A 39 2.86 7.70 -11.12
C ALA A 39 1.36 7.66 -11.41
N MET A 40 0.55 7.05 -10.53
CA MET A 40 -0.90 6.97 -10.68
C MET A 40 -1.60 8.29 -10.33
N GLU A 41 -1.12 8.99 -9.30
CA GLU A 41 -1.65 10.26 -8.82
C GLU A 41 -1.64 11.36 -9.89
N THR A 42 -0.60 11.41 -10.69
CA THR A 42 -0.41 12.44 -11.74
C THR A 42 -1.57 12.53 -12.73
N ASP A 43 -2.24 11.40 -13.02
CA ASP A 43 -3.39 11.34 -13.93
C ASP A 43 -4.74 11.38 -13.19
N TYR A 44 -4.77 10.79 -12.02
CA TYR A 44 -6.00 10.66 -11.25
C TYR A 44 -6.48 11.99 -10.68
N TYR A 45 -5.59 12.76 -10.08
CA TYR A 45 -5.95 14.02 -9.41
C TYR A 45 -6.61 15.05 -10.34
N PRO A 46 -6.06 15.38 -11.54
CA PRO A 46 -6.74 16.31 -12.46
C PRO A 46 -8.10 15.80 -12.92
N ARG A 47 -8.23 14.49 -13.15
CA ARG A 47 -9.51 13.87 -13.55
C ARG A 47 -10.55 13.97 -12.45
N LEU A 48 -10.17 13.69 -11.19
CA LEU A 48 -11.07 13.81 -10.05
C LEU A 48 -11.51 15.25 -9.83
N SER A 49 -10.58 16.21 -9.97
CA SER A 49 -10.84 17.64 -9.79
C SER A 49 -11.74 18.24 -10.87
N SER A 50 -11.79 17.65 -12.08
CA SER A 50 -12.64 18.11 -13.18
C SER A 50 -14.13 17.79 -12.98
N ILE A 51 -14.48 16.90 -12.06
CA ILE A 51 -15.88 16.53 -11.80
C ILE A 51 -16.46 17.52 -10.77
N GLU A 52 -17.38 18.39 -11.19
CA GLU A 52 -17.92 19.43 -10.32
C GLU A 52 -18.80 18.90 -9.19
N LYS A 53 -19.65 17.91 -9.49
CA LYS A 53 -20.68 17.41 -8.57
C LYS A 53 -20.28 16.11 -7.91
N LEU A 54 -20.46 16.04 -6.57
CA LEU A 54 -20.44 14.78 -5.84
C LEU A 54 -21.63 13.90 -6.28
N GLY A 55 -21.44 12.61 -6.39
CA GLY A 55 -22.50 11.68 -6.78
C GLY A 55 -21.97 10.42 -7.44
N GLY A 56 -22.82 9.76 -8.23
CA GLY A 56 -22.51 8.45 -8.82
C GLY A 56 -21.30 8.45 -9.73
N GLU A 57 -21.14 9.44 -10.62
CA GLU A 57 -19.99 9.57 -11.51
C GLU A 57 -18.69 9.81 -10.72
N PHE A 58 -18.73 10.69 -9.73
CA PHE A 58 -17.60 10.96 -8.85
C PHE A 58 -17.16 9.70 -8.09
N ASN A 59 -18.11 9.00 -7.47
CA ASN A 59 -17.86 7.75 -6.77
C ASN A 59 -17.31 6.66 -7.71
N ALA A 60 -17.80 6.58 -8.95
CA ALA A 60 -17.32 5.63 -9.94
C ALA A 60 -15.85 5.89 -10.30
N VAL A 61 -15.42 7.14 -10.43
CA VAL A 61 -14.02 7.49 -10.71
C VAL A 61 -13.10 7.09 -9.56
N VAL A 62 -13.50 7.33 -8.30
CA VAL A 62 -12.71 6.94 -7.12
C VAL A 62 -12.64 5.41 -7.02
N ASN A 63 -13.78 4.72 -7.15
CA ASN A 63 -13.82 3.25 -7.10
C ASN A 63 -12.97 2.61 -8.21
N THR A 64 -13.05 3.11 -9.44
CA THR A 64 -12.21 2.64 -10.55
C THR A 64 -10.72 2.86 -10.25
N GLN A 65 -10.36 3.97 -9.61
CA GLN A 65 -8.96 4.23 -9.25
C GLN A 65 -8.46 3.24 -8.22
N ILE A 66 -9.26 2.87 -7.22
CA ILE A 66 -8.91 1.83 -6.24
C ILE A 66 -8.68 0.49 -6.92
N GLU A 67 -9.57 0.08 -7.83
CA GLU A 67 -9.40 -1.17 -8.59
C GLU A 67 -8.12 -1.16 -9.42
N VAL A 68 -7.86 -0.09 -10.16
CA VAL A 68 -6.62 0.07 -10.95
C VAL A 68 -5.39 0.03 -10.05
N SER A 69 -5.44 0.71 -8.90
CA SER A 69 -4.34 0.70 -7.91
C SER A 69 -4.04 -0.71 -7.42
N LEU A 70 -5.05 -1.45 -7.00
CA LEU A 70 -4.90 -2.82 -6.50
C LEU A 70 -4.38 -3.76 -7.61
N HIS A 71 -4.94 -3.69 -8.81
CA HIS A 71 -4.50 -4.52 -9.93
C HIS A 71 -3.06 -4.27 -10.36
N LEU A 72 -2.55 -3.05 -10.24
CA LEU A 72 -1.16 -2.74 -10.58
C LEU A 72 -0.21 -3.05 -9.42
N VAL A 73 -0.61 -2.71 -8.20
CA VAL A 73 0.24 -2.84 -7.01
C VAL A 73 0.38 -4.30 -6.57
N SER A 74 -0.69 -5.11 -6.65
CA SER A 74 -0.67 -6.47 -6.10
C SER A 74 0.38 -7.38 -6.77
N PRO A 75 0.45 -7.55 -8.09
CA PRO A 75 1.48 -8.36 -8.71
C PRO A 75 2.91 -7.86 -8.41
N LEU A 76 3.08 -6.54 -8.35
CA LEU A 76 4.38 -5.93 -8.00
C LEU A 76 4.78 -6.24 -6.56
N LEU A 77 3.82 -6.19 -5.62
CA LEU A 77 4.07 -6.54 -4.22
C LEU A 77 4.40 -8.01 -4.04
N VAL A 78 3.75 -8.91 -4.78
CA VAL A 78 4.09 -10.34 -4.76
C VAL A 78 5.55 -10.54 -5.13
N VAL A 79 5.99 -9.97 -6.26
CA VAL A 79 7.40 -10.04 -6.69
C VAL A 79 8.32 -9.37 -5.68
N PHE A 80 7.95 -8.19 -5.18
CA PHE A 80 8.76 -7.44 -4.24
C PHE A 80 8.98 -8.20 -2.93
N VAL A 81 7.92 -8.75 -2.33
CA VAL A 81 8.01 -9.52 -1.07
C VAL A 81 8.86 -10.77 -1.25
N MET A 82 8.70 -11.49 -2.35
CA MET A 82 9.50 -12.69 -2.65
C MET A 82 10.96 -12.37 -2.98
N ALA A 83 11.22 -11.20 -3.55
CA ALA A 83 12.58 -10.74 -3.89
C ALA A 83 13.32 -10.09 -2.71
N MET A 84 12.65 -9.70 -1.62
CA MET A 84 13.26 -9.01 -0.46
C MET A 84 14.51 -9.69 0.10
N PRO A 85 14.59 -11.04 0.23
CA PRO A 85 15.80 -11.71 0.74
C PRO A 85 17.04 -11.48 -0.14
N LEU A 86 16.84 -11.20 -1.43
CA LEU A 86 17.92 -10.89 -2.38
C LEU A 86 18.17 -9.38 -2.48
N LEU A 87 17.08 -8.58 -2.51
CA LEU A 87 17.17 -7.13 -2.67
C LEU A 87 17.82 -6.46 -1.46
N LEU A 88 17.48 -6.91 -0.24
CA LEU A 88 17.99 -6.28 0.97
C LEU A 88 19.52 -6.35 1.09
N PRO A 89 20.19 -7.50 0.97
CA PRO A 89 21.64 -7.55 1.01
C PRO A 89 22.32 -6.91 -0.22
N ALA A 90 21.65 -6.88 -1.38
CA ALA A 90 22.17 -6.23 -2.57
C ALA A 90 22.20 -4.71 -2.46
N MET A 91 21.19 -4.10 -1.80
CA MET A 91 21.08 -2.65 -1.67
C MET A 91 21.79 -2.09 -0.43
N TYR A 92 21.83 -2.86 0.66
CA TYR A 92 22.43 -2.42 1.92
C TYR A 92 23.63 -3.30 2.29
N SER A 93 23.40 -4.42 2.92
CA SER A 93 24.38 -5.47 3.21
C SER A 93 23.69 -6.64 3.90
N GLY A 94 24.36 -7.80 4.03
CA GLY A 94 23.84 -8.93 4.81
C GLY A 94 23.54 -8.62 6.28
N LYS A 95 24.14 -7.56 6.85
CA LYS A 95 23.85 -7.11 8.23
C LYS A 95 22.40 -6.64 8.43
N PHE A 96 21.69 -6.30 7.36
CA PHE A 96 20.30 -5.85 7.42
C PHE A 96 19.28 -7.00 7.33
N LEU A 97 19.71 -8.24 7.07
CA LEU A 97 18.80 -9.39 7.02
C LEU A 97 17.89 -9.57 8.24
N PRO A 98 18.30 -9.21 9.49
CA PRO A 98 17.40 -9.31 10.65
C PRO A 98 16.10 -8.47 10.53
N VAL A 99 16.04 -7.49 9.64
CA VAL A 99 14.81 -6.69 9.43
C VAL A 99 13.85 -7.31 8.43
N LEU A 100 14.25 -8.36 7.72
CA LEU A 100 13.45 -9.00 6.68
C LEU A 100 12.04 -9.39 7.14
N PRO A 101 11.83 -10.04 8.31
CA PRO A 101 10.47 -10.38 8.76
C PRO A 101 9.59 -9.13 9.01
N MET A 102 10.17 -8.03 9.49
CA MET A 102 9.48 -6.75 9.60
C MET A 102 9.04 -6.25 8.23
N MET A 103 9.94 -6.28 7.25
CA MET A 103 9.66 -5.78 5.90
C MET A 103 8.54 -6.56 5.23
N GLN A 104 8.56 -7.88 5.34
CA GLN A 104 7.58 -8.76 4.72
C GLN A 104 6.16 -8.50 5.24
N VAL A 105 6.00 -8.36 6.57
CA VAL A 105 4.69 -8.04 7.13
C VAL A 105 4.29 -6.59 6.85
N ALA A 106 5.22 -5.63 6.93
CA ALA A 106 4.93 -4.22 6.66
C ALA A 106 4.57 -3.95 5.20
N ALA A 107 5.04 -4.76 4.25
CA ALA A 107 4.66 -4.64 2.84
C ALA A 107 3.15 -4.83 2.60
N LEU A 108 2.45 -5.55 3.46
CA LEU A 108 0.99 -5.69 3.40
C LEU A 108 0.26 -4.35 3.57
N SER A 109 0.88 -3.36 4.24
CA SER A 109 0.34 -2.00 4.36
C SER A 109 0.13 -1.32 3.00
N MET A 110 0.88 -1.72 1.96
CA MET A 110 0.75 -1.17 0.62
C MET A 110 -0.59 -1.50 -0.04
N TYR A 111 -1.23 -2.64 0.32
CA TYR A 111 -2.60 -2.91 -0.09
C TYR A 111 -3.58 -1.90 0.51
N ALA A 112 -3.45 -1.61 1.81
CA ALA A 112 -4.28 -0.60 2.46
C ALA A 112 -4.06 0.78 1.82
N ARG A 113 -2.80 1.14 1.51
CA ARG A 113 -2.46 2.39 0.82
C ARG A 113 -3.09 2.49 -0.56
N ALA A 114 -3.11 1.40 -1.33
CA ALA A 114 -3.78 1.35 -2.64
C ALA A 114 -5.29 1.62 -2.54
N MET A 115 -5.89 1.30 -1.39
CA MET A 115 -7.31 1.50 -1.14
C MET A 115 -7.65 2.89 -0.61
N TYR A 116 -6.92 3.40 0.39
CA TYR A 116 -7.29 4.66 1.02
C TYR A 116 -6.80 5.90 0.26
N LEU A 117 -5.65 5.84 -0.38
CA LEU A 117 -5.05 6.98 -1.06
C LEU A 117 -5.96 7.61 -2.12
N PRO A 118 -6.65 6.85 -3.01
CA PRO A 118 -7.61 7.45 -3.94
C PRO A 118 -8.79 8.15 -3.25
N ILE A 119 -9.19 7.70 -2.06
CA ILE A 119 -10.28 8.30 -1.30
C ILE A 119 -9.82 9.63 -0.68
N GLU A 120 -8.61 9.71 -0.15
CA GLU A 120 -8.05 10.92 0.44
C GLU A 120 -7.94 12.08 -0.56
N TYR A 121 -7.66 11.77 -1.83
CA TYR A 121 -7.66 12.77 -2.89
C TYR A 121 -9.01 13.48 -3.09
N ILE A 122 -10.12 12.95 -2.55
CA ILE A 122 -11.42 13.62 -2.56
C ILE A 122 -11.31 14.98 -1.86
N SER A 123 -10.75 15.04 -0.65
CA SER A 123 -10.60 16.30 0.10
C SER A 123 -9.69 17.28 -0.61
N LEU A 124 -8.58 16.81 -1.18
CA LEU A 124 -7.66 17.63 -1.97
C LEU A 124 -8.33 18.19 -3.21
N SER A 125 -9.11 17.38 -3.94
CA SER A 125 -9.82 17.80 -5.16
C SER A 125 -10.93 18.84 -4.86
N ARG A 126 -11.39 18.88 -3.61
CA ARG A 126 -12.42 19.84 -3.14
C ARG A 126 -11.83 21.05 -2.42
N GLY A 127 -10.52 21.14 -2.25
CA GLY A 127 -9.87 22.19 -1.49
C GLY A 127 -10.20 22.15 0.01
N ASP A 128 -10.69 21.01 0.53
CA ASP A 128 -11.03 20.83 1.95
C ASP A 128 -9.79 20.47 2.77
N SER A 129 -8.94 21.46 2.98
CA SER A 129 -7.67 21.30 3.70
C SER A 129 -7.85 20.87 5.15
N LEU A 130 -8.98 21.21 5.78
CA LEU A 130 -9.25 20.82 7.17
C LEU A 130 -9.52 19.33 7.28
N THR A 131 -10.38 18.77 6.43
CA THR A 131 -10.64 17.34 6.40
C THR A 131 -9.35 16.55 6.09
N TYR A 132 -8.58 17.02 5.11
CA TYR A 132 -7.28 16.42 4.78
C TYR A 132 -6.33 16.42 5.98
N PHE A 133 -6.20 17.58 6.66
CA PHE A 133 -5.35 17.71 7.84
C PHE A 133 -5.74 16.75 8.97
N PHE A 134 -7.03 16.61 9.29
CA PHE A 134 -7.49 15.70 10.34
C PHE A 134 -7.27 14.24 9.99
N VAL A 135 -7.44 13.87 8.73
CA VAL A 135 -7.17 12.50 8.25
C VAL A 135 -5.69 12.19 8.39
N GLU A 136 -4.81 13.05 7.87
CA GLU A 136 -3.36 12.89 7.97
C GLU A 136 -2.85 12.88 9.42
N ALA A 137 -3.43 13.73 10.29
CA ALA A 137 -3.08 13.74 11.71
C ALA A 137 -3.48 12.43 12.40
N THR A 138 -4.64 11.88 12.05
CA THR A 138 -5.11 10.58 12.56
C THR A 138 -4.22 9.45 12.05
N ALA A 139 -3.90 9.43 10.77
CA ALA A 139 -2.97 8.47 10.16
C ALA A 139 -1.60 8.48 10.85
N ALA A 140 -1.05 9.66 11.08
CA ALA A 140 0.22 9.85 11.79
C ALA A 140 0.16 9.31 13.23
N ALA A 141 -0.96 9.53 13.94
CA ALA A 141 -1.17 9.01 15.28
C ALA A 141 -1.31 7.48 15.31
N LEU A 142 -2.07 6.91 14.36
CA LEU A 142 -2.23 5.46 14.21
C LEU A 142 -0.89 4.77 13.91
N LEU A 143 -0.12 5.33 12.98
CA LEU A 143 1.20 4.82 12.63
C LEU A 143 2.14 4.84 13.84
N LEU A 144 2.23 5.97 14.54
CA LEU A 144 3.08 6.12 15.73
C LEU A 144 2.67 5.13 16.81
N ALA A 145 1.38 5.04 17.14
CA ALA A 145 0.86 4.11 18.15
C ALA A 145 1.08 2.65 17.72
N GLY A 146 0.80 2.30 16.48
CA GLY A 146 0.98 0.95 15.94
C GLY A 146 2.42 0.48 16.03
N VAL A 147 3.38 1.31 15.62
CA VAL A 147 4.80 0.97 15.69
C VAL A 147 5.28 0.87 17.13
N ILE A 148 4.91 1.82 18.01
CA ILE A 148 5.33 1.78 19.44
C ILE A 148 4.77 0.53 20.13
N VAL A 149 3.49 0.26 19.99
CA VAL A 149 2.85 -0.91 20.62
C VAL A 149 3.43 -2.19 20.03
N GLY A 150 3.50 -2.30 18.71
CA GLY A 150 4.04 -3.47 18.03
C GLY A 150 5.48 -3.77 18.43
N TYR A 151 6.33 -2.76 18.45
CA TYR A 151 7.73 -2.91 18.83
C TYR A 151 7.90 -3.36 20.30
N ASN A 152 7.11 -2.80 21.22
CA ASN A 152 7.18 -3.20 22.63
C ASN A 152 6.75 -4.65 22.87
N VAL A 153 5.86 -5.20 22.03
CA VAL A 153 5.35 -6.58 22.21
C VAL A 153 6.23 -7.61 21.49
N TYR A 154 6.64 -7.32 20.24
CA TYR A 154 7.31 -8.29 19.39
C TYR A 154 8.57 -7.74 18.69
N GLY A 155 9.16 -6.67 19.18
CA GLY A 155 10.36 -6.05 18.59
C GLY A 155 10.13 -5.55 17.17
N LEU A 156 11.16 -5.66 16.32
CA LEU A 156 11.09 -5.17 14.93
C LEU A 156 9.96 -5.81 14.12
N TRP A 157 9.72 -7.11 14.23
CA TRP A 157 8.60 -7.75 13.55
C TRP A 157 7.26 -7.13 13.96
N GLY A 158 7.08 -6.89 15.25
CA GLY A 158 5.90 -6.22 15.78
C GLY A 158 5.74 -4.79 15.28
N ALA A 159 6.84 -4.06 15.08
CA ALA A 159 6.79 -2.73 14.44
C ALA A 159 6.22 -2.82 13.02
N GLY A 160 6.64 -3.81 12.23
CA GLY A 160 6.08 -4.07 10.89
C GLY A 160 4.59 -4.43 10.92
N LEU A 161 4.19 -5.29 11.86
CA LEU A 161 2.77 -5.62 12.07
C LEU A 161 1.98 -4.38 12.48
N GLY A 162 2.55 -3.53 13.35
CA GLY A 162 1.95 -2.26 13.77
C GLY A 162 1.71 -1.31 12.60
N ILE A 163 2.66 -1.21 11.65
CA ILE A 163 2.49 -0.45 10.41
C ILE A 163 1.29 -0.99 9.61
N THR A 164 1.23 -2.30 9.42
CA THR A 164 0.14 -2.94 8.64
C THR A 164 -1.22 -2.72 9.30
N VAL A 165 -1.33 -2.96 10.60
CA VAL A 165 -2.58 -2.75 11.35
C VAL A 165 -3.00 -1.28 11.33
N ALA A 166 -2.05 -0.35 11.52
CA ALA A 166 -2.32 1.09 11.44
C ALA A 166 -2.87 1.48 10.07
N SER A 167 -2.27 1.00 8.97
CA SER A 167 -2.72 1.31 7.61
C SER A 167 -4.10 0.75 7.27
N PHE A 168 -4.43 -0.47 7.71
CA PHE A 168 -5.79 -1.00 7.53
C PHE A 168 -6.82 -0.27 8.41
N THR A 169 -6.43 0.15 9.62
CA THR A 169 -7.29 0.99 10.48
C THR A 169 -7.52 2.36 9.86
N GLU A 170 -6.49 2.96 9.29
CA GLU A 170 -6.57 4.20 8.51
C GLU A 170 -7.55 4.07 7.34
N PHE A 171 -7.46 2.98 6.56
CA PHE A 171 -8.42 2.72 5.48
C PHE A 171 -9.87 2.72 5.97
N LEU A 172 -10.16 2.04 7.09
CA LEU A 172 -11.50 2.01 7.68
C LEU A 172 -11.94 3.41 8.15
N PHE A 173 -11.04 4.15 8.79
CA PHE A 173 -11.28 5.52 9.23
C PHE A 173 -11.56 6.46 8.05
N VAL A 174 -10.76 6.38 6.99
CA VAL A 174 -10.94 7.14 5.75
C VAL A 174 -12.30 6.80 5.12
N CYS A 175 -12.64 5.52 4.95
CA CYS A 175 -13.93 5.13 4.41
C CYS A 175 -15.11 5.73 5.19
N LEU A 176 -15.05 5.67 6.52
CA LEU A 176 -16.10 6.22 7.38
C LEU A 176 -16.19 7.74 7.28
N SER A 177 -15.06 8.43 7.41
CA SER A 177 -14.97 9.90 7.39
C SER A 177 -15.46 10.47 6.06
N TYR A 178 -15.04 9.88 4.93
CA TYR A 178 -15.42 10.35 3.60
C TYR A 178 -16.85 9.95 3.22
N ARG A 179 -17.37 8.85 3.77
CA ARG A 179 -18.80 8.53 3.66
C ARG A 179 -19.66 9.59 4.36
N LEU A 180 -19.29 9.98 5.57
CA LEU A 180 -20.04 10.97 6.35
C LEU A 180 -19.92 12.38 5.76
N ARG A 181 -18.75 12.76 5.26
CA ARG A 181 -18.45 14.10 4.77
C ARG A 181 -18.88 14.35 3.33
N TYR A 182 -18.66 13.38 2.44
CA TYR A 182 -18.84 13.51 0.98
C TYR A 182 -19.86 12.55 0.40
N GLY A 183 -20.43 11.65 1.19
CA GLY A 183 -21.35 10.62 0.69
C GLY A 183 -20.64 9.54 -0.14
N TYR A 184 -19.32 9.39 0.00
CA TYR A 184 -18.56 8.38 -0.73
C TYR A 184 -18.96 6.96 -0.30
N VAL A 185 -19.11 6.06 -1.25
CA VAL A 185 -19.47 4.65 -1.00
C VAL A 185 -18.60 3.73 -1.85
N LEU A 186 -17.98 2.75 -1.20
CA LEU A 186 -17.30 1.65 -1.87
C LEU A 186 -18.28 0.80 -2.68
N SER A 187 -17.95 0.52 -3.94
CA SER A 187 -18.77 -0.37 -4.78
C SER A 187 -18.56 -1.85 -4.40
N PRO A 188 -19.55 -2.73 -4.63
CA PRO A 188 -19.39 -4.17 -4.42
C PRO A 188 -18.24 -4.78 -5.26
N SER A 189 -17.99 -4.24 -6.46
CA SER A 189 -16.87 -4.65 -7.31
C SER A 189 -15.52 -4.38 -6.65
N VAL A 190 -15.35 -3.18 -6.07
CA VAL A 190 -14.14 -2.80 -5.32
C VAL A 190 -13.95 -3.73 -4.12
N LEU A 191 -15.03 -4.04 -3.36
CA LEU A 191 -14.93 -4.94 -2.22
C LEU A 191 -14.45 -6.34 -2.61
N SER A 192 -14.94 -6.88 -3.73
CA SER A 192 -14.47 -8.17 -4.24
C SER A 192 -13.01 -8.12 -4.69
N THR A 193 -12.59 -7.04 -5.35
CA THR A 193 -11.19 -6.81 -5.76
C THR A 193 -10.27 -6.71 -4.55
N ILE A 194 -10.68 -5.96 -3.50
CA ILE A 194 -9.95 -5.87 -2.23
C ILE A 194 -9.78 -7.27 -1.62
N ALA A 195 -10.88 -8.04 -1.50
CA ALA A 195 -10.84 -9.36 -0.89
C ALA A 195 -9.85 -10.31 -1.60
N VAL A 196 -9.85 -10.31 -2.94
CA VAL A 196 -8.94 -11.15 -3.73
C VAL A 196 -7.49 -10.73 -3.52
N HIS A 197 -7.15 -9.46 -3.70
CA HIS A 197 -5.75 -9.01 -3.62
C HIS A 197 -5.19 -9.05 -2.20
N VAL A 198 -6.00 -8.74 -1.18
CA VAL A 198 -5.58 -8.90 0.23
C VAL A 198 -5.36 -10.38 0.57
N ALA A 199 -6.22 -11.29 0.08
CA ALA A 199 -6.02 -12.73 0.27
C ALA A 199 -4.72 -13.21 -0.42
N VAL A 200 -4.42 -12.73 -1.64
CA VAL A 200 -3.14 -12.98 -2.32
C VAL A 200 -1.98 -12.47 -1.47
N GLY A 201 -2.01 -11.23 -0.99
CA GLY A 201 -0.96 -10.66 -0.14
C GLY A 201 -0.71 -11.47 1.13
N LEU A 202 -1.78 -11.88 1.83
CA LEU A 202 -1.68 -12.73 3.02
C LEU A 202 -1.10 -14.11 2.68
N SER A 203 -1.48 -14.68 1.55
CA SER A 203 -0.95 -15.98 1.08
C SER A 203 0.54 -15.88 0.73
N VAL A 204 0.97 -14.79 0.09
CA VAL A 204 2.38 -14.51 -0.20
C VAL A 204 3.17 -14.35 1.10
N TYR A 205 2.66 -13.58 2.06
CA TYR A 205 3.27 -13.47 3.37
C TYR A 205 3.36 -14.84 4.05
N GLY A 206 2.31 -15.66 4.03
CA GLY A 206 2.32 -17.03 4.53
C GLY A 206 3.38 -17.90 3.86
N ALA A 207 3.59 -17.75 2.55
CA ALA A 207 4.64 -18.47 1.81
C ALA A 207 6.06 -18.10 2.28
N THR A 208 6.27 -16.87 2.77
CA THR A 208 7.58 -16.44 3.33
C THR A 208 7.90 -17.07 4.69
N LEU A 209 6.89 -17.64 5.37
CA LEU A 209 7.06 -18.30 6.68
C LEU A 209 7.41 -19.79 6.54
N ILE A 210 7.46 -20.33 5.32
CA ILE A 210 7.81 -21.74 5.05
C ILE A 210 9.33 -21.89 5.10
N ASP A 211 9.81 -22.82 5.92
CA ASP A 211 11.25 -23.05 6.13
C ASP A 211 11.97 -23.48 4.83
N ASP A 212 11.32 -24.27 3.97
CA ASP A 212 11.87 -24.62 2.65
C ASP A 212 11.65 -23.48 1.66
N TRP A 213 12.73 -22.70 1.43
CA TRP A 213 12.71 -21.56 0.51
C TRP A 213 12.27 -21.94 -0.92
N ARG A 214 12.50 -23.19 -1.36
CA ARG A 214 12.10 -23.65 -2.71
C ARG A 214 10.58 -23.75 -2.79
N VAL A 215 9.96 -24.31 -1.76
CA VAL A 215 8.50 -24.41 -1.65
C VAL A 215 7.89 -23.01 -1.56
N GLY A 216 8.45 -22.14 -0.74
CA GLY A 216 8.03 -20.74 -0.64
C GLY A 216 8.09 -20.01 -1.99
N CYS A 217 9.20 -20.14 -2.73
CA CYS A 217 9.34 -19.57 -4.08
C CYS A 217 8.35 -20.14 -5.10
N MET A 218 8.10 -21.45 -5.08
CA MET A 218 7.11 -22.08 -5.96
C MET A 218 5.70 -21.53 -5.70
N ILE A 219 5.31 -21.43 -4.43
CA ILE A 219 4.01 -20.86 -4.05
C ILE A 219 3.93 -19.38 -4.46
N GLY A 220 4.98 -18.61 -4.20
CA GLY A 220 5.06 -17.21 -4.61
C GLY A 220 4.91 -17.03 -6.13
N PHE A 221 5.56 -17.87 -6.93
CA PHE A 221 5.43 -17.85 -8.39
C PHE A 221 4.01 -18.22 -8.85
N LEU A 222 3.39 -19.22 -8.24
CA LEU A 222 2.00 -19.59 -8.55
C LEU A 222 1.04 -18.46 -8.20
N LEU A 223 1.21 -17.83 -7.03
CA LEU A 223 0.39 -16.68 -6.61
C LEU A 223 0.57 -15.49 -7.55
N PHE A 224 1.80 -15.21 -7.97
CA PHE A 224 2.07 -14.19 -8.99
C PHE A 224 1.35 -14.47 -10.31
N ALA A 225 1.42 -15.71 -10.79
CA ALA A 225 0.77 -16.12 -12.04
C ALA A 225 -0.76 -15.98 -11.94
N VAL A 226 -1.35 -16.46 -10.85
CA VAL A 226 -2.80 -16.36 -10.59
C VAL A 226 -3.24 -14.90 -10.50
N ASP A 227 -2.54 -14.08 -9.71
CA ASP A 227 -2.85 -12.66 -9.52
C ASP A 227 -2.70 -11.86 -10.82
N SER A 228 -1.62 -12.11 -11.58
CA SER A 228 -1.40 -11.51 -12.88
C SER A 228 -2.47 -11.91 -13.91
N CYS A 229 -2.87 -13.18 -13.94
CA CYS A 229 -3.95 -13.66 -14.81
C CYS A 229 -5.29 -13.02 -14.44
N PHE A 230 -5.60 -12.92 -13.14
CA PHE A 230 -6.81 -12.25 -12.67
C PHE A 230 -6.81 -10.77 -13.09
N THR A 231 -5.74 -10.05 -12.79
CA THR A 231 -5.52 -8.67 -13.18
C THR A 231 -5.70 -8.45 -14.70
N MET A 232 -5.04 -9.29 -15.52
CA MET A 232 -5.15 -9.21 -16.98
C MET A 232 -6.56 -9.45 -17.48
N ASN A 233 -7.28 -10.39 -16.89
CA ASN A 233 -8.67 -10.68 -17.28
C ASN A 233 -9.61 -9.52 -16.94
N VAL A 234 -9.45 -8.90 -15.77
CA VAL A 234 -10.25 -7.72 -15.39
C VAL A 234 -9.93 -6.52 -16.27
N LEU A 235 -8.64 -6.24 -16.50
CA LEU A 235 -8.21 -5.15 -17.35
C LEU A 235 -8.68 -5.32 -18.81
N ARG A 236 -8.69 -6.56 -19.35
CA ARG A 236 -9.20 -6.83 -20.70
C ARG A 236 -10.70 -6.62 -20.83
N LYS A 237 -11.49 -6.92 -19.80
CA LYS A 237 -12.94 -6.70 -19.80
C LYS A 237 -13.30 -5.21 -19.73
N ASN A 238 -12.45 -4.39 -19.11
CA ASN A 238 -12.60 -2.95 -19.00
C ASN A 238 -11.79 -2.24 -20.10
N THR A 239 -12.29 -2.26 -21.35
CA THR A 239 -11.63 -1.72 -22.54
C THR A 239 -11.15 -0.27 -22.35
N ASP A 240 -11.90 0.56 -21.62
CA ASP A 240 -11.54 1.94 -21.30
C ASP A 240 -10.24 2.08 -20.51
N ILE A 241 -9.91 1.11 -19.65
CA ILE A 241 -8.67 1.12 -18.87
C ILE A 241 -7.47 0.80 -19.76
N ILE A 242 -7.63 -0.16 -20.68
CA ILE A 242 -6.55 -0.55 -21.60
C ILE A 242 -6.22 0.59 -22.57
N ASP A 243 -7.22 1.29 -23.10
CA ASP A 243 -7.01 2.40 -24.03
C ASP A 243 -6.33 3.58 -23.34
N ARG A 244 -6.60 3.82 -22.07
CA ARG A 244 -5.89 4.81 -21.24
C ARG A 244 -4.43 4.42 -21.00
N ILE A 245 -4.14 3.15 -20.69
CA ILE A 245 -2.77 2.65 -20.49
C ILE A 245 -1.97 2.72 -21.79
N LYS A 246 -2.58 2.30 -22.92
CA LYS A 246 -1.96 2.39 -24.25
C LYS A 246 -1.69 3.82 -24.68
N GLY A 247 -2.61 4.74 -24.38
CA GLY A 247 -2.45 6.17 -24.65
C GLY A 247 -1.25 6.79 -23.92
N LYS A 248 -0.98 6.34 -22.68
CA LYS A 248 0.19 6.75 -21.90
C LYS A 248 1.50 6.20 -22.45
N LEU A 249 1.55 4.91 -22.77
CA LEU A 249 2.76 4.30 -23.35
C LEU A 249 3.18 4.96 -24.66
N LYS A 250 2.21 5.41 -25.48
CA LYS A 250 2.50 6.20 -26.69
C LYS A 250 3.05 7.61 -26.41
N LYS A 251 2.73 8.22 -25.27
CA LYS A 251 3.28 9.53 -24.88
C LYS A 251 4.71 9.46 -24.33
N PHE A 252 5.13 8.32 -23.77
CA PHE A 252 6.50 8.10 -23.30
C PHE A 252 7.45 7.63 -24.43
N SER A 253 6.90 7.24 -25.60
CA SER A 253 7.65 6.80 -26.78
C SER A 253 7.90 7.92 -27.82
N LYS A 254 7.53 9.15 -27.49
CA LYS A 254 7.84 10.37 -28.26
C LYS A 254 8.65 11.33 -27.38
#